data_184adf3c9608c839932474c53fe67322
#
_entry.id   184adf3c9608c839932474c53fe67322
#
_cell.length_a   1.000
_cell.length_b   1.000
_cell.length_c   1.000
_cell.angle_alpha   90.00
_cell.angle_beta   90.00
_cell.angle_gamma   90.00
#
_symmetry.space_group_name_H-M   'P 1'
#
loop_
_entity.id
_entity.type
_entity.pdbx_description
1 polymer ?
#
loop_
_entity_poly.entity_id
_entity_poly.type
_entity_poly.pdbx_seq_one_letter_code
_entity_poly.pdbx_strand_id
1 'polypeptide(L)'
;KRMCNTVKTYCNPLDLGYRYQHMKEGERAAGFREGADPTLVYFKGKYYLFVSMSAGFWYSDDLLHWDFHADPDLLIYDYAPDVRQVGDYLYFSASRKGRNCPILRTADPLIEPFTEVSSPFAFWDPDMFCDDDGRVYFYWGCSNTSPIWGVELDPDTMTPIGEKKELIFGREEELGYERPGNNGIVDKEASVLYKAMKPFYNEATGKLELPPQMAQMPGLNAEALTAMFNAVGKPYIEGAFMTKHNGTYYLQYACPATQYNTYA
;
A
#
# COMPACT_ATOMS: atom_id res chain seq x y z
N LYS A 1 37.50 30.11 -6.94
CA LYS A 1 36.10 30.21 -6.48
C LYS A 1 35.91 29.11 -5.45
N ARG A 2 35.80 29.45 -4.15
CA ARG A 2 35.37 28.52 -3.11
C ARG A 2 33.90 28.19 -3.38
N MET A 3 33.59 26.93 -3.72
CA MET A 3 32.23 26.45 -3.64
C MET A 3 31.84 26.49 -2.14
N CYS A 4 30.91 27.36 -1.82
CA CYS A 4 30.29 27.36 -0.51
C CYS A 4 29.39 26.13 -0.45
N ASN A 5 29.85 25.06 0.21
CA ASN A 5 29.01 23.93 0.56
C ASN A 5 28.04 24.43 1.65
N THR A 6 26.96 25.07 1.25
CA THR A 6 25.83 25.27 2.14
C THR A 6 25.22 23.92 2.39
N VAL A 7 25.40 23.42 3.60
CA VAL A 7 24.64 22.25 4.07
C VAL A 7 23.18 22.62 4.00
N LYS A 8 22.45 22.03 3.07
CA LYS A 8 21.00 22.20 3.01
C LYS A 8 20.40 21.38 4.15
N THR A 9 19.73 22.05 5.04
CA THR A 9 18.94 21.43 6.12
C THR A 9 17.47 21.57 5.78
N TYR A 10 16.67 20.59 6.11
CA TYR A 10 15.22 20.63 6.00
C TYR A 10 14.60 20.37 7.37
N CYS A 11 13.40 20.89 7.57
CA CYS A 11 12.62 20.58 8.77
C CYS A 11 11.90 19.25 8.65
N ASN A 12 11.85 18.50 9.74
CA ASN A 12 10.95 17.36 9.87
C ASN A 12 10.05 17.62 11.08
N PRO A 13 8.70 17.73 10.93
CA PRO A 13 7.95 17.51 9.69
C PRO A 13 8.15 18.61 8.63
N LEU A 14 7.91 18.27 7.37
CA LEU A 14 7.90 19.23 6.28
C LEU A 14 6.73 20.21 6.45
N ASP A 15 6.97 21.50 6.17
CA ASP A 15 5.91 22.52 6.17
C ASP A 15 5.20 22.49 4.79
N LEU A 16 4.30 21.52 4.62
CA LEU A 16 3.49 21.38 3.43
C LEU A 16 2.16 22.11 3.60
N GLY A 17 1.77 22.89 2.59
CA GLY A 17 0.43 23.45 2.49
C GLY A 17 -0.60 22.34 2.32
N TYR A 18 -1.07 21.77 3.43
CA TYR A 18 -2.00 20.63 3.42
C TYR A 18 -3.44 21.10 3.36
N ARG A 19 -4.21 20.55 2.42
CA ARG A 19 -5.63 20.86 2.28
C ARG A 19 -6.47 19.66 2.72
N TYR A 20 -7.59 19.95 3.42
CA TYR A 20 -8.59 18.93 3.70
C TYR A 20 -9.16 18.41 2.39
N GLN A 21 -9.20 17.10 2.27
CA GLN A 21 -9.83 16.43 1.14
C GLN A 21 -11.24 16.04 1.48
N HIS A 22 -12.14 16.27 0.52
CA HIS A 22 -13.51 15.83 0.60
C HIS A 22 -13.68 14.67 -0.37
N MET A 23 -13.75 13.44 0.13
CA MET A 23 -14.19 12.33 -0.69
C MET A 23 -15.67 12.47 -1.00
N LYS A 24 -16.00 12.52 -2.28
CA LYS A 24 -17.38 12.58 -2.79
C LYS A 24 -17.88 11.21 -3.22
N GLU A 25 -17.61 10.13 -2.52
CA GLU A 25 -18.32 8.88 -2.75
C GLU A 25 -19.18 8.55 -1.53
N GLY A 26 -20.50 8.63 -1.72
CA GLY A 26 -21.51 8.35 -0.71
C GLY A 26 -21.87 9.55 0.15
N GLU A 27 -22.85 9.37 1.01
CA GLU A 27 -23.50 10.40 1.83
C GLU A 27 -22.63 10.98 2.97
N ARG A 28 -21.34 10.70 3.01
CA ARG A 28 -20.41 11.23 4.02
C ARG A 28 -19.27 11.97 3.35
N ALA A 29 -19.42 13.27 3.23
CA ALA A 29 -18.30 14.18 3.06
C ALA A 29 -17.48 14.18 4.37
N ALA A 30 -16.55 13.28 4.52
CA ALA A 30 -15.56 13.35 5.60
C ALA A 30 -14.34 14.15 5.10
N GLY A 31 -13.89 15.10 5.90
CA GLY A 31 -12.61 15.76 5.66
C GLY A 31 -11.49 14.82 6.11
N PHE A 32 -10.65 14.37 5.19
CA PHE A 32 -9.46 13.59 5.50
C PHE A 32 -8.24 14.52 5.55
N ARG A 33 -7.42 14.36 6.56
CA ARG A 33 -6.15 15.06 6.73
C ARG A 33 -5.04 14.02 6.92
N GLU A 34 -5.00 13.06 6.03
CA GLU A 34 -4.04 11.98 6.12
C GLU A 34 -2.93 12.20 5.11
N GLY A 35 -1.71 12.36 5.60
CA GLY A 35 -0.49 12.40 4.79
C GLY A 35 0.26 11.08 4.92
N ALA A 36 -0.46 9.95 4.88
CA ALA A 36 0.11 8.63 5.04
C ALA A 36 0.78 8.12 3.77
N ASP A 37 1.66 7.14 3.93
CA ASP A 37 2.29 6.33 2.88
C ASP A 37 2.90 7.16 1.75
N PRO A 38 3.83 8.10 2.05
CA PRO A 38 4.36 8.99 1.05
C PRO A 38 5.31 8.29 0.09
N THR A 39 5.16 8.56 -1.20
CA THR A 39 6.15 8.23 -2.24
C THR A 39 6.80 9.50 -2.75
N LEU A 40 8.14 9.54 -2.75
CA LEU A 40 8.95 10.64 -3.26
C LEU A 40 9.73 10.19 -4.49
N VAL A 41 9.59 10.92 -5.59
CA VAL A 41 10.30 10.65 -6.83
C VAL A 41 10.96 11.91 -7.38
N TYR A 42 12.16 11.77 -7.94
CA TYR A 42 12.82 12.82 -8.70
C TYR A 42 12.65 12.56 -10.19
N PHE A 43 12.07 13.50 -10.91
CA PHE A 43 11.79 13.35 -12.34
C PHE A 43 11.92 14.68 -13.07
N LYS A 44 12.63 14.67 -14.19
CA LYS A 44 12.84 15.84 -15.06
C LYS A 44 13.20 17.14 -14.33
N GLY A 45 14.08 17.01 -13.33
CA GLY A 45 14.62 18.18 -12.61
C GLY A 45 13.82 18.62 -11.39
N LYS A 46 12.71 17.94 -11.03
CA LYS A 46 11.88 18.26 -9.86
C LYS A 46 11.65 17.04 -8.98
N TYR A 47 11.38 17.30 -7.71
CA TYR A 47 10.91 16.32 -6.75
C TYR A 47 9.38 16.34 -6.72
N TYR A 48 8.75 15.17 -6.69
CA TYR A 48 7.31 14.99 -6.60
C TYR A 48 6.99 14.11 -5.41
N LEU A 49 6.07 14.55 -4.55
CA LEU A 49 5.63 13.85 -3.35
C LEU A 49 4.15 13.52 -3.47
N PHE A 50 3.84 12.25 -3.52
CA PHE A 50 2.49 11.72 -3.53
C PHE A 50 2.20 11.10 -2.16
N VAL A 51 1.02 11.35 -1.63
CA VAL A 51 0.57 10.76 -0.36
C VAL A 51 -0.85 10.23 -0.50
N SER A 52 -1.22 9.34 0.38
CA SER A 52 -2.57 8.74 0.41
C SER A 52 -3.64 9.81 0.35
N MET A 53 -4.61 9.61 -0.52
CA MET A 53 -5.85 10.39 -0.63
C MET A 53 -5.65 11.90 -0.84
N SER A 54 -4.54 12.34 -1.43
CA SER A 54 -4.20 13.77 -1.53
C SER A 54 -4.88 14.53 -2.67
N ALA A 55 -5.57 13.86 -3.60
CA ALA A 55 -6.20 14.47 -4.77
C ALA A 55 -5.25 15.37 -5.57
N GLY A 56 -4.03 14.93 -5.70
CA GLY A 56 -2.95 15.64 -6.32
C GLY A 56 -1.63 15.27 -5.66
N PHE A 57 -0.64 16.13 -5.83
CA PHE A 57 0.70 15.89 -5.33
C PHE A 57 1.42 17.21 -5.05
N TRP A 58 2.47 17.16 -4.25
CA TRP A 58 3.38 18.29 -4.06
C TRP A 58 4.58 18.15 -4.97
N TYR A 59 5.12 19.28 -5.39
CA TYR A 59 6.36 19.32 -6.15
C TYR A 59 7.32 20.38 -5.60
N SER A 60 8.62 20.15 -5.81
CA SER A 60 9.68 21.01 -5.30
C SER A 60 10.91 20.98 -6.21
N ASP A 61 11.64 22.08 -6.28
CA ASP A 61 12.96 22.14 -6.92
C ASP A 61 14.10 21.84 -5.95
N ASP A 62 13.87 21.93 -4.63
CA ASP A 62 14.96 21.96 -3.64
C ASP A 62 14.70 21.12 -2.36
N LEU A 63 13.54 20.45 -2.25
CA LEU A 63 13.05 19.73 -1.07
C LEU A 63 12.72 20.61 0.15
N LEU A 64 12.79 21.93 0.01
CA LEU A 64 12.52 22.88 1.09
C LEU A 64 11.22 23.63 0.85
N HIS A 65 10.97 24.04 -0.41
CA HIS A 65 9.79 24.79 -0.82
C HIS A 65 8.91 23.88 -1.68
N TRP A 66 7.67 23.74 -1.29
CA TRP A 66 6.72 22.81 -1.89
C TRP A 66 5.46 23.52 -2.33
N ASP A 67 5.08 23.32 -3.58
CA ASP A 67 3.81 23.75 -4.14
C ASP A 67 2.88 22.53 -4.35
N PHE A 68 1.58 22.72 -4.18
CA PHE A 68 0.58 21.69 -4.39
C PHE A 68 -0.04 21.80 -5.77
N HIS A 69 0.00 20.71 -6.52
CA HIS A 69 -0.72 20.53 -7.78
C HIS A 69 -1.96 19.68 -7.54
N ALA A 70 -3.15 20.28 -7.72
CA ALA A 70 -4.40 19.53 -7.65
C ALA A 70 -4.61 18.76 -8.95
N ASP A 71 -4.79 17.45 -8.84
CA ASP A 71 -5.08 16.58 -9.97
C ASP A 71 -6.42 15.86 -9.73
N PRO A 72 -7.50 16.28 -10.39
CA PRO A 72 -8.82 15.69 -10.21
C PRO A 72 -8.90 14.24 -10.69
N ASP A 73 -8.01 13.79 -11.55
CA ASP A 73 -8.01 12.42 -12.05
C ASP A 73 -7.38 11.45 -11.03
N LEU A 74 -6.65 11.96 -10.04
CA LEU A 74 -6.09 11.20 -8.92
C LEU A 74 -6.98 11.19 -7.67
N LEU A 75 -8.20 11.70 -7.75
CA LEU A 75 -9.12 11.91 -6.62
C LEU A 75 -9.63 10.66 -5.93
N ILE A 76 -9.59 9.50 -6.58
CA ILE A 76 -10.43 8.35 -6.19
C ILE A 76 -9.59 7.17 -5.71
N TYR A 77 -8.32 7.40 -5.47
CA TYR A 77 -7.43 6.34 -5.03
C TYR A 77 -7.38 6.26 -3.51
N ASP A 78 -7.40 5.04 -3.01
CA ASP A 78 -7.23 4.74 -1.60
C ASP A 78 -5.78 4.99 -1.14
N TYR A 79 -5.34 4.29 -0.12
CA TYR A 79 -4.04 4.46 0.51
C TYR A 79 -2.88 3.91 -0.33
N ALA A 80 -1.68 4.30 0.07
CA ALA A 80 -0.39 3.81 -0.42
C ALA A 80 -0.20 3.98 -1.93
N PRO A 81 -0.14 5.23 -2.44
CA PRO A 81 0.26 5.44 -3.83
C PRO A 81 1.73 5.08 -4.02
N ASP A 82 2.05 4.41 -5.11
CA ASP A 82 3.41 4.28 -5.57
C ASP A 82 3.61 5.03 -6.88
N VAL A 83 4.76 5.72 -6.99
CA VAL A 83 5.12 6.47 -8.18
C VAL A 83 6.55 6.18 -8.57
N ARG A 84 6.74 5.68 -9.79
CA ARG A 84 8.05 5.28 -10.30
C ARG A 84 8.32 5.84 -11.69
N GLN A 85 9.56 6.17 -11.92
CA GLN A 85 10.03 6.45 -13.27
C GLN A 85 10.35 5.15 -13.99
N VAL A 86 9.75 4.96 -15.18
CA VAL A 86 10.14 3.92 -16.14
C VAL A 86 10.33 4.59 -17.50
N GLY A 87 11.55 4.56 -18.00
CA GLY A 87 11.92 5.31 -19.21
C GLY A 87 11.67 6.82 -19.05
N ASP A 88 10.93 7.38 -19.99
CA ASP A 88 10.62 8.83 -20.06
C ASP A 88 9.33 9.22 -19.33
N TYR A 89 8.69 8.27 -18.64
CA TYR A 89 7.40 8.46 -17.99
C TYR A 89 7.46 8.26 -16.47
N LEU A 90 6.58 8.96 -15.76
CA LEU A 90 6.16 8.61 -14.42
C LEU A 90 4.94 7.72 -14.47
N TYR A 91 4.99 6.62 -13.75
CA TYR A 91 3.87 5.71 -13.54
C TYR A 91 3.34 5.88 -12.12
N PHE A 92 2.03 5.89 -12.00
CA PHE A 92 1.29 5.99 -10.74
C PHE A 92 0.41 4.77 -10.56
N SER A 93 0.42 4.18 -9.38
CA SER A 93 -0.48 3.12 -8.96
C SER A 93 -0.94 3.33 -7.52
N ALA A 94 -2.19 3.01 -7.23
CA ALA A 94 -2.76 3.07 -5.88
C ALA A 94 -3.94 2.11 -5.75
N SER A 95 -4.26 1.72 -4.52
CA SER A 95 -5.34 0.79 -4.21
C SER A 95 -6.72 1.35 -4.57
N ARG A 96 -7.68 0.47 -4.88
CA ARG A 96 -9.10 0.81 -5.10
C ARG A 96 -10.01 -0.28 -4.54
N LYS A 97 -10.23 -0.32 -3.26
CA LYS A 97 -11.19 -1.18 -2.50
C LYS A 97 -11.85 -2.31 -3.30
N GLY A 98 -11.12 -3.40 -3.53
CA GLY A 98 -11.65 -4.62 -4.17
C GLY A 98 -12.01 -4.51 -5.66
N ARG A 99 -11.64 -3.41 -6.32
CA ARG A 99 -11.78 -3.24 -7.77
C ARG A 99 -10.40 -3.37 -8.43
N ASN A 100 -10.38 -3.66 -9.73
CA ASN A 100 -9.14 -3.56 -10.47
C ASN A 100 -8.57 -2.15 -10.35
N CYS A 101 -7.27 -2.08 -10.10
CA CYS A 101 -6.57 -0.84 -9.90
C CYS A 101 -5.85 -0.45 -11.19
N PRO A 102 -6.04 0.78 -11.67
CA PRO A 102 -5.33 1.23 -12.85
C PRO A 102 -3.87 1.51 -12.54
N ILE A 103 -3.03 1.30 -13.54
CA ILE A 103 -1.68 1.85 -13.63
C ILE A 103 -1.75 3.00 -14.60
N LEU A 104 -1.47 4.20 -14.11
CA LEU A 104 -1.52 5.43 -14.90
C LEU A 104 -0.11 5.89 -15.25
N ARG A 105 0.04 6.70 -16.30
CA ARG A 105 1.31 7.35 -16.61
C ARG A 105 1.14 8.77 -17.14
N THR A 106 2.18 9.56 -16.98
CA THR A 106 2.34 10.88 -17.59
C THR A 106 3.77 11.09 -18.05
N ALA A 107 3.97 11.86 -19.11
CA ALA A 107 5.30 12.31 -19.51
C ALA A 107 5.74 13.57 -18.75
N ASP A 108 4.81 14.37 -18.24
CA ASP A 108 5.07 15.54 -17.39
C ASP A 108 3.87 15.79 -16.48
N PRO A 109 3.99 15.50 -15.17
CA PRO A 109 2.84 15.57 -14.25
C PRO A 109 2.30 16.98 -14.02
N LEU A 110 3.05 18.03 -14.38
CA LEU A 110 2.59 19.43 -14.26
C LEU A 110 1.90 19.95 -15.52
N ILE A 111 2.03 19.25 -16.64
CA ILE A 111 1.57 19.72 -17.96
C ILE A 111 0.52 18.77 -18.55
N GLU A 112 0.71 17.46 -18.35
CA GLU A 112 -0.12 16.42 -18.97
C GLU A 112 -0.82 15.61 -17.87
N PRO A 113 -2.10 15.24 -18.04
CA PRO A 113 -2.80 14.41 -17.09
C PRO A 113 -2.19 13.00 -17.06
N PHE A 114 -2.35 12.33 -15.93
CA PHE A 114 -2.11 10.90 -15.85
C PHE A 114 -3.16 10.15 -16.66
N THR A 115 -2.72 9.25 -17.54
CA THR A 115 -3.59 8.44 -18.41
C THR A 115 -3.43 6.96 -18.10
N GLU A 116 -4.55 6.22 -18.13
CA GLU A 116 -4.54 4.77 -17.88
C GLU A 116 -3.77 4.02 -18.98
N VAL A 117 -2.83 3.17 -18.55
CA VAL A 117 -2.10 2.24 -19.41
C VAL A 117 -2.71 0.85 -19.31
N SER A 118 -3.03 0.42 -18.09
CA SER A 118 -3.61 -0.89 -17.80
C SER A 118 -4.42 -0.86 -16.51
N SER A 119 -5.26 -1.89 -16.32
CA SER A 119 -5.99 -2.13 -15.08
C SER A 119 -6.01 -3.64 -14.79
N PRO A 120 -4.83 -4.22 -14.47
CA PRO A 120 -4.62 -5.65 -14.57
C PRO A 120 -5.38 -6.46 -13.52
N PHE A 121 -5.42 -6.01 -12.28
CA PHE A 121 -6.04 -6.71 -11.15
C PHE A 121 -6.25 -5.77 -9.95
N ALA A 122 -6.93 -6.26 -8.92
CA ALA A 122 -7.01 -5.57 -7.63
C ALA A 122 -5.73 -5.79 -6.82
N PHE A 123 -5.19 -4.71 -6.24
CA PHE A 123 -4.02 -4.77 -5.36
C PHE A 123 -4.16 -3.80 -4.19
N TRP A 124 -3.36 -4.03 -3.15
CA TRP A 124 -3.18 -3.15 -2.00
C TRP A 124 -1.70 -2.90 -1.79
N ASP A 125 -1.35 -1.68 -1.40
CA ASP A 125 0.03 -1.25 -1.11
C ASP A 125 0.99 -1.64 -2.24
N PRO A 126 0.79 -1.07 -3.44
CA PRO A 126 1.61 -1.40 -4.59
C PRO A 126 3.02 -0.81 -4.49
N ASP A 127 3.97 -1.50 -5.09
CA ASP A 127 5.31 -1.00 -5.38
C ASP A 127 5.75 -1.45 -6.77
N MET A 128 6.14 -0.53 -7.61
CA MET A 128 6.68 -0.80 -8.93
C MET A 128 8.21 -0.65 -8.90
N PHE A 129 8.92 -1.64 -9.33
CA PHE A 129 10.39 -1.63 -9.40
C PHE A 129 10.85 -1.83 -10.84
N CYS A 130 11.61 -0.87 -11.37
CA CYS A 130 12.30 -1.01 -12.66
C CYS A 130 13.75 -1.39 -12.41
N ASP A 131 14.16 -2.55 -12.90
CA ASP A 131 15.54 -3.03 -12.76
C ASP A 131 16.47 -2.40 -13.82
N ASP A 132 17.77 -2.54 -13.61
CA ASP A 132 18.84 -1.99 -14.47
C ASP A 132 18.79 -2.54 -15.89
N ASP A 133 18.20 -3.72 -16.10
CA ASP A 133 18.02 -4.35 -17.41
C ASP A 133 16.73 -3.93 -18.12
N GLY A 134 15.93 -3.04 -17.51
CA GLY A 134 14.68 -2.52 -18.06
C GLY A 134 13.46 -3.38 -17.78
N ARG A 135 13.60 -4.51 -17.09
CA ARG A 135 12.45 -5.28 -16.62
C ARG A 135 11.72 -4.54 -15.51
N VAL A 136 10.39 -4.65 -15.51
CA VAL A 136 9.51 -4.03 -14.53
C VAL A 136 8.88 -5.11 -13.68
N TYR A 137 8.96 -4.95 -12.36
CA TYR A 137 8.35 -5.83 -11.38
C TYR A 137 7.32 -5.06 -10.57
N PHE A 138 6.27 -5.74 -10.17
CA PHE A 138 5.20 -5.17 -9.38
C PHE A 138 4.95 -6.01 -8.13
N TYR A 139 5.02 -5.37 -6.98
CA TYR A 139 4.83 -5.99 -5.67
C TYR A 139 3.58 -5.40 -5.03
N TRP A 140 2.84 -6.21 -4.27
CA TRP A 140 1.67 -5.73 -3.53
C TRP A 140 1.29 -6.68 -2.41
N GLY A 141 0.56 -6.18 -1.43
CA GLY A 141 -0.04 -6.95 -0.35
C GLY A 141 -0.29 -6.11 0.88
N CYS A 142 -1.45 -6.31 1.50
CA CYS A 142 -1.82 -5.78 2.80
C CYS A 142 -2.80 -6.76 3.42
N SER A 143 -2.30 -7.75 4.16
CA SER A 143 -3.15 -8.83 4.66
C SER A 143 -2.50 -9.62 5.79
N ASN A 144 -3.36 -10.17 6.66
CA ASN A 144 -2.98 -11.19 7.64
C ASN A 144 -3.39 -12.61 7.21
N THR A 145 -3.88 -12.78 5.97
CA THR A 145 -4.32 -14.06 5.41
C THR A 145 -3.65 -14.43 4.09
N SER A 146 -3.06 -13.46 3.42
CA SER A 146 -2.37 -13.65 2.14
C SER A 146 -0.99 -12.99 2.16
N PRO A 147 -0.06 -13.46 1.31
CA PRO A 147 1.30 -12.94 1.30
C PRO A 147 1.43 -11.59 0.62
N ILE A 148 2.62 -11.02 0.69
CA ILE A 148 3.10 -10.09 -0.34
C ILE A 148 3.33 -10.89 -1.61
N TRP A 149 2.75 -10.39 -2.68
CA TRP A 149 2.84 -10.95 -4.02
C TRP A 149 3.86 -10.19 -4.87
N GLY A 150 4.34 -10.83 -5.91
CA GLY A 150 5.16 -10.21 -6.95
C GLY A 150 4.85 -10.78 -8.32
N VAL A 151 4.94 -9.95 -9.36
CA VAL A 151 4.80 -10.34 -10.76
C VAL A 151 5.69 -9.47 -11.63
N GLU A 152 6.20 -10.00 -12.73
CA GLU A 152 6.83 -9.21 -13.79
C GLU A 152 5.75 -8.58 -14.67
N LEU A 153 5.93 -7.30 -15.04
CA LEU A 153 5.06 -6.61 -15.98
C LEU A 153 5.76 -6.39 -17.31
N ASP A 154 5.01 -6.45 -18.37
CA ASP A 154 5.45 -5.98 -19.67
C ASP A 154 5.66 -4.46 -19.62
N PRO A 155 6.85 -3.94 -19.93
CA PRO A 155 7.19 -2.54 -19.73
C PRO A 155 6.43 -1.57 -20.65
N ASP A 156 5.88 -2.05 -21.77
CA ASP A 156 5.13 -1.24 -22.72
C ASP A 156 3.65 -1.16 -22.36
N THR A 157 3.08 -2.26 -21.88
CA THR A 157 1.64 -2.39 -21.63
C THR A 157 1.28 -2.41 -20.14
N MET A 158 2.25 -2.56 -19.24
CA MET A 158 2.04 -2.74 -17.79
C MET A 158 1.06 -3.86 -17.47
N THR A 159 1.07 -4.92 -18.27
CA THR A 159 0.29 -6.14 -18.03
C THR A 159 1.19 -7.26 -17.50
N PRO A 160 0.67 -8.16 -16.65
CA PRO A 160 1.45 -9.25 -16.09
C PRO A 160 2.06 -10.19 -17.14
N ILE A 161 3.34 -10.54 -16.94
CA ILE A 161 4.03 -11.61 -17.67
C ILE A 161 4.08 -12.84 -16.75
N GLY A 162 3.34 -13.90 -17.15
CA GLY A 162 3.27 -15.13 -16.37
C GLY A 162 2.41 -15.03 -15.12
N GLU A 163 2.71 -15.90 -14.15
CA GLU A 163 1.93 -16.01 -12.92
C GLU A 163 2.56 -15.23 -11.77
N LYS A 164 1.71 -14.64 -10.93
CA LYS A 164 2.14 -14.02 -9.68
C LYS A 164 2.80 -15.02 -8.74
N LYS A 165 3.78 -14.56 -7.98
CA LYS A 165 4.53 -15.34 -6.99
C LYS A 165 4.18 -14.92 -5.59
N GLU A 166 4.07 -15.88 -4.69
CA GLU A 166 4.00 -15.66 -3.25
C GLU A 166 5.42 -15.38 -2.73
N LEU A 167 5.61 -14.26 -2.04
CA LEU A 167 6.94 -13.83 -1.61
C LEU A 167 7.09 -13.87 -0.09
N ILE A 168 6.27 -13.12 0.66
CA ILE A 168 6.40 -12.96 2.11
C ILE A 168 5.07 -13.27 2.79
N PHE A 169 5.10 -14.21 3.72
CA PHE A 169 4.05 -14.46 4.72
C PHE A 169 4.51 -13.97 6.09
N GLY A 170 3.56 -13.66 6.96
CA GLY A 170 3.87 -13.42 8.37
C GLY A 170 4.48 -14.66 9.03
N ARG A 171 5.53 -14.46 9.83
CA ARG A 171 6.29 -15.49 10.56
C ARG A 171 6.46 -15.09 12.02
N GLU A 172 5.37 -14.67 12.65
CA GLU A 172 5.34 -14.15 14.02
C GLU A 172 5.85 -15.14 15.07
N GLU A 173 5.82 -16.44 14.74
CA GLU A 173 6.37 -17.48 15.63
C GLU A 173 7.91 -17.51 15.60
N GLU A 174 8.50 -17.19 14.45
CA GLU A 174 9.94 -17.17 14.23
C GLU A 174 10.53 -15.77 14.46
N LEU A 175 9.83 -14.74 13.96
CA LEU A 175 10.28 -13.36 13.94
C LEU A 175 9.52 -12.55 14.98
N GLY A 176 10.14 -12.31 16.12
CA GLY A 176 9.49 -11.66 17.25
C GLY A 176 8.95 -10.26 16.96
N TYR A 177 9.56 -9.54 16.02
CA TYR A 177 9.11 -8.19 15.61
C TYR A 177 7.81 -8.22 14.76
N GLU A 178 7.46 -9.35 14.19
CA GLU A 178 6.19 -9.51 13.47
C GLU A 178 5.00 -9.81 14.41
N ARG A 179 5.24 -10.05 15.70
CA ARG A 179 4.17 -10.38 16.64
C ARG A 179 3.19 -9.23 16.80
N PRO A 180 1.89 -9.45 16.52
CA PRO A 180 0.88 -8.43 16.74
C PRO A 180 0.66 -8.15 18.23
N GLY A 181 -0.04 -7.07 18.50
CA GLY A 181 -0.32 -6.63 19.86
C GLY A 181 0.69 -5.62 20.40
N ASN A 182 0.24 -4.82 21.36
CA ASN A 182 1.13 -3.88 22.02
C ASN A 182 2.25 -4.63 22.75
N ASN A 183 3.49 -4.21 22.52
CA ASN A 183 4.71 -4.88 23.01
C ASN A 183 4.82 -6.35 22.55
N GLY A 184 4.22 -6.73 21.40
CA GLY A 184 4.22 -8.10 20.88
C GLY A 184 3.37 -9.07 21.69
N ILE A 185 2.43 -8.58 22.48
CA ILE A 185 1.51 -9.39 23.28
C ILE A 185 0.18 -9.51 22.55
N VAL A 186 -0.09 -10.71 22.04
CA VAL A 186 -1.33 -11.03 21.33
C VAL A 186 -2.47 -11.26 22.33
N ASP A 187 -3.52 -10.47 22.21
CA ASP A 187 -4.77 -10.68 22.95
C ASP A 187 -5.92 -10.94 21.96
N LYS A 188 -6.14 -12.22 21.63
CA LYS A 188 -7.24 -12.63 20.76
C LYS A 188 -8.61 -12.34 21.38
N GLU A 189 -8.71 -12.34 22.69
CA GLU A 189 -9.95 -12.04 23.41
C GLU A 189 -10.33 -10.55 23.33
N ALA A 190 -9.44 -9.66 22.91
CA ALA A 190 -9.81 -8.29 22.59
C ALA A 190 -10.65 -8.20 21.30
N SER A 191 -10.54 -9.19 20.39
CA SER A 191 -11.30 -9.19 19.13
C SER A 191 -12.76 -9.57 19.34
N VAL A 192 -13.67 -8.71 18.85
CA VAL A 192 -15.12 -8.97 18.84
C VAL A 192 -15.45 -10.21 17.99
N LEU A 193 -14.78 -10.34 16.82
CA LEU A 193 -14.95 -11.50 15.95
C LEU A 193 -14.54 -12.79 16.65
N TYR A 194 -13.39 -12.79 17.30
CA TYR A 194 -12.91 -13.97 18.01
C TYR A 194 -13.88 -14.40 19.12
N LYS A 195 -14.29 -13.47 19.98
CA LYS A 195 -15.27 -13.76 21.04
C LYS A 195 -16.57 -14.33 20.51
N ALA A 196 -17.11 -13.73 19.45
CA ALA A 196 -18.40 -14.13 18.89
C ALA A 196 -18.34 -15.50 18.20
N MET A 197 -17.23 -15.84 17.57
CA MET A 197 -17.09 -17.05 16.75
C MET A 197 -16.46 -18.21 17.48
N LYS A 198 -15.69 -18.00 18.53
CA LYS A 198 -15.02 -19.02 19.32
C LYS A 198 -15.93 -20.21 19.76
N PRO A 199 -17.19 -19.98 20.18
CA PRO A 199 -18.09 -21.09 20.54
C PRO A 199 -18.41 -22.05 19.37
N PHE A 200 -18.23 -21.63 18.15
CA PHE A 200 -18.52 -22.38 16.93
C PHE A 200 -17.24 -22.96 16.29
N TYR A 201 -16.08 -22.72 16.87
CA TYR A 201 -14.82 -23.18 16.31
C TYR A 201 -14.51 -24.62 16.70
N ASN A 202 -14.30 -25.45 15.69
CA ASN A 202 -13.88 -26.84 15.86
C ASN A 202 -12.35 -26.90 15.69
N GLU A 203 -11.63 -27.11 16.81
CA GLU A 203 -10.17 -27.19 16.84
C GLU A 203 -9.61 -28.35 16.01
N ALA A 204 -10.35 -29.46 15.93
CA ALA A 204 -9.90 -30.66 15.21
C ALA A 204 -9.92 -30.44 13.67
N THR A 205 -10.85 -29.63 13.19
CA THR A 205 -10.98 -29.34 11.75
C THR A 205 -10.39 -27.98 11.34
N GLY A 206 -10.12 -27.10 12.33
CA GLY A 206 -9.67 -25.73 12.07
C GLY A 206 -10.75 -24.85 11.43
N LYS A 207 -12.03 -25.21 11.57
CA LYS A 207 -13.15 -24.53 10.90
C LYS A 207 -14.24 -24.10 11.87
N LEU A 208 -14.99 -23.06 11.45
CA LEU A 208 -16.22 -22.68 12.12
C LEU A 208 -17.37 -23.58 11.69
N GLU A 209 -18.02 -24.22 12.65
CA GLU A 209 -19.25 -25.01 12.49
C GLU A 209 -20.45 -24.16 12.89
N LEU A 210 -20.93 -23.36 11.93
CA LEU A 210 -22.00 -22.41 12.19
C LEU A 210 -23.37 -23.11 12.29
N PRO A 211 -24.24 -22.67 13.22
CA PRO A 211 -25.62 -23.14 13.27
C PRO A 211 -26.35 -22.92 11.92
N PRO A 212 -27.30 -23.80 11.55
CA PRO A 212 -27.99 -23.71 10.26
C PRO A 212 -28.61 -22.35 9.96
N GLN A 213 -29.14 -21.67 11.01
CA GLN A 213 -29.73 -20.34 10.86
C GLN A 213 -28.68 -19.26 10.48
N MET A 214 -27.45 -19.37 10.99
CA MET A 214 -26.36 -18.47 10.62
C MET A 214 -25.79 -18.83 9.26
N ALA A 215 -25.60 -20.11 8.97
CA ALA A 215 -25.03 -20.57 7.70
C ALA A 215 -25.90 -20.20 6.49
N GLN A 216 -27.22 -20.00 6.71
CA GLN A 216 -28.17 -19.61 5.65
C GLN A 216 -28.37 -18.10 5.52
N MET A 217 -27.68 -17.28 6.30
CA MET A 217 -27.80 -15.82 6.19
C MET A 217 -27.30 -15.32 4.83
N PRO A 218 -28.11 -14.50 4.12
CA PRO A 218 -27.67 -13.94 2.84
C PRO A 218 -26.38 -13.13 2.98
N GLY A 219 -25.42 -13.42 2.11
CA GLY A 219 -24.12 -12.73 2.10
C GLY A 219 -23.08 -13.26 3.09
N LEU A 220 -23.42 -14.23 3.96
CA LEU A 220 -22.45 -14.86 4.84
C LEU A 220 -21.71 -15.97 4.10
N ASN A 221 -20.37 -15.87 4.06
CA ASN A 221 -19.49 -16.91 3.54
C ASN A 221 -18.74 -17.57 4.73
N ALA A 222 -19.09 -18.81 5.03
CA ALA A 222 -18.53 -19.53 6.18
C ALA A 222 -17.01 -19.80 6.05
N GLU A 223 -16.51 -19.99 4.83
CA GLU A 223 -15.08 -20.17 4.59
C GLU A 223 -14.31 -18.87 4.81
N ALA A 224 -14.82 -17.76 4.28
CA ALA A 224 -14.23 -16.45 4.51
C ALA A 224 -14.24 -16.08 6.00
N LEU A 225 -15.35 -16.35 6.71
CA LEU A 225 -15.47 -16.12 8.14
C LEU A 225 -14.48 -16.99 8.94
N THR A 226 -14.29 -18.24 8.54
CA THR A 226 -13.28 -19.13 9.13
C THR A 226 -11.87 -18.59 8.90
N ALA A 227 -11.56 -18.15 7.69
CA ALA A 227 -10.27 -17.53 7.39
C ALA A 227 -10.02 -16.29 8.25
N MET A 228 -11.00 -15.39 8.37
CA MET A 228 -10.93 -14.21 9.23
C MET A 228 -10.75 -14.58 10.71
N PHE A 229 -11.45 -15.59 11.21
CA PHE A 229 -11.29 -16.07 12.59
C PHE A 229 -9.88 -16.61 12.85
N ASN A 230 -9.37 -17.44 11.93
CA ASN A 230 -8.02 -18.01 12.01
C ASN A 230 -6.92 -16.95 11.87
N ALA A 231 -7.23 -15.82 11.26
CA ALA A 231 -6.31 -14.70 11.10
C ALA A 231 -6.26 -13.77 12.33
N VAL A 232 -7.17 -13.93 13.30
CA VAL A 232 -7.13 -13.13 14.53
C VAL A 232 -5.85 -13.43 15.30
N GLY A 233 -5.05 -12.40 15.51
CA GLY A 233 -3.74 -12.50 16.17
C GLY A 233 -2.60 -12.89 15.23
N LYS A 234 -2.81 -12.90 13.92
CA LYS A 234 -1.74 -12.94 12.91
C LYS A 234 -1.36 -11.54 12.48
N PRO A 235 -0.11 -11.28 12.13
CA PRO A 235 0.33 -9.99 11.68
C PRO A 235 -0.25 -9.65 10.29
N TYR A 236 -0.57 -8.39 10.08
CA TYR A 236 -0.63 -7.83 8.73
C TYR A 236 0.80 -7.68 8.21
N ILE A 237 0.99 -8.09 6.98
CA ILE A 237 2.21 -7.89 6.20
C ILE A 237 1.83 -7.00 5.04
N GLU A 238 2.42 -5.80 4.98
CA GLU A 238 1.97 -4.73 4.07
C GLU A 238 3.13 -3.83 3.64
N GLY A 239 2.86 -2.85 2.76
CA GLY A 239 3.81 -1.83 2.37
C GLY A 239 5.07 -2.37 1.71
N ALA A 240 4.93 -3.31 0.76
CA ALA A 240 6.06 -3.85 0.03
C ALA A 240 6.84 -2.75 -0.68
N PHE A 241 8.17 -2.75 -0.56
CA PHE A 241 9.04 -1.80 -1.24
C PHE A 241 10.35 -2.45 -1.65
N MET A 242 10.59 -2.53 -2.97
CA MET A 242 11.80 -3.13 -3.52
C MET A 242 12.88 -2.08 -3.76
N THR A 243 14.07 -2.36 -3.27
CA THR A 243 15.27 -1.59 -3.59
C THR A 243 16.40 -2.50 -4.06
N LYS A 244 17.32 -1.94 -4.85
CA LYS A 244 18.54 -2.61 -5.27
C LYS A 244 19.74 -1.79 -4.84
N HIS A 245 20.69 -2.42 -4.13
CA HIS A 245 21.92 -1.78 -3.73
C HIS A 245 23.11 -2.74 -3.92
N ASN A 246 24.12 -2.31 -4.66
CA ASN A 246 25.32 -3.11 -4.97
C ASN A 246 25.00 -4.51 -5.51
N GLY A 247 23.99 -4.62 -6.40
CA GLY A 247 23.58 -5.89 -7.01
C GLY A 247 22.74 -6.80 -6.10
N THR A 248 22.44 -6.37 -4.87
CA THR A 248 21.56 -7.09 -3.94
C THR A 248 20.19 -6.44 -3.91
N TYR A 249 19.15 -7.27 -3.96
CA TYR A 249 17.74 -6.82 -3.87
C TYR A 249 17.26 -6.91 -2.43
N TYR A 250 16.54 -5.89 -1.99
CA TYR A 250 15.96 -5.80 -0.66
C TYR A 250 14.47 -5.53 -0.80
N LEU A 251 13.65 -6.51 -0.43
CA LEU A 251 12.20 -6.33 -0.32
C LEU A 251 11.89 -5.97 1.13
N GLN A 252 11.53 -4.72 1.36
CA GLN A 252 11.09 -4.20 2.64
C GLN A 252 9.57 -4.36 2.77
N TYR A 253 9.08 -4.47 3.99
CA TYR A 253 7.66 -4.54 4.29
C TYR A 253 7.40 -4.03 5.70
N ALA A 254 6.17 -3.63 5.98
CA ALA A 254 5.73 -3.21 7.30
C ALA A 254 4.87 -4.29 7.98
N CYS A 255 4.93 -4.34 9.29
CA CYS A 255 4.17 -5.25 10.16
C CYS A 255 4.13 -4.72 11.61
N PRO A 256 3.34 -5.29 12.53
CA PRO A 256 2.31 -6.31 12.32
C PRO A 256 0.91 -5.73 12.04
N ALA A 257 0.70 -4.46 12.17
CA ALA A 257 -0.46 -3.64 11.82
C ALA A 257 -0.40 -2.28 12.53
N THR A 258 -0.96 -1.24 11.89
CA THR A 258 -0.86 0.17 12.30
C THR A 258 -1.42 0.50 13.68
N GLN A 259 -2.35 -0.31 14.23
CA GLN A 259 -2.94 -0.11 15.55
C GLN A 259 -2.02 -0.50 16.71
N TYR A 260 -0.90 -1.15 16.46
CA TYR A 260 0.00 -1.61 17.52
C TYR A 260 1.22 -0.71 17.65
N ASN A 261 1.71 -0.56 18.89
CA ASN A 261 2.92 0.23 19.16
C ASN A 261 4.23 -0.43 18.68
N THR A 262 4.13 -1.63 18.13
CA THR A 262 5.24 -2.40 17.55
C THR A 262 5.28 -2.31 16.02
N TYR A 263 4.39 -1.53 15.42
CA TYR A 263 4.35 -1.35 13.97
C TYR A 263 5.62 -0.69 13.44
N ALA A 264 6.26 -1.27 12.42
CA ALA A 264 7.45 -0.77 11.75
C ALA A 264 7.52 -1.22 10.28
#